data_9a749eecf1c8f06a08fd15a7a6eb10d5
#
_entry.id   9a749eecf1c8f06a08fd15a7a6eb10d5
#
_cell.length_a   1.000
_cell.length_b   1.000
_cell.length_c   1.000
_cell.angle_alpha   90.00
_cell.angle_beta   90.00
_cell.angle_gamma   90.00
#
_symmetry.space_group_name_H-M   'P 1'
#
loop_
_entity.id
_entity.type
_entity.pdbx_description
1 polymer ?
#
loop_
_entity_poly.entity_id
_entity_poly.type
_entity_poly.pdbx_seq_one_letter_code
_entity_poly.pdbx_strand_id
1 'polypeptide(L)'
;IESLGRELLSLVDATRATGIVLNFDGVSFFSSAAINKLIRLESEIKKNGLQLRLSNLRPEVRDLFSYTNLDSLFEIRDNQFDAIESLES
;
A
#
# COMPACT_ATOMS: atom_id res chain seq x y z
N ILE A 1 14.54 2.32 3.59
CA ILE A 1 13.53 1.54 2.90
C ILE A 1 13.20 0.25 3.64
N GLU A 2 14.21 -0.47 4.08
CA GLU A 2 13.97 -1.64 4.91
C GLU A 2 13.30 -1.27 6.23
N SER A 3 13.71 -0.13 6.81
CA SER A 3 13.10 0.34 8.04
C SER A 3 11.63 0.69 7.85
N LEU A 4 11.26 1.21 6.67
CA LEU A 4 9.87 1.51 6.39
C LEU A 4 9.01 0.24 6.40
N GLY A 5 9.47 -0.82 5.73
CA GLY A 5 8.76 -2.08 5.73
C GLY A 5 8.64 -2.67 7.12
N ARG A 6 9.71 -2.59 7.90
CA ARG A 6 9.73 -3.11 9.25
C ARG A 6 8.80 -2.32 10.17
N GLU A 7 8.79 -1.01 10.02
CA GLU A 7 7.92 -0.15 10.81
C GLU A 7 6.45 -0.43 10.54
N LEU A 8 6.11 -0.65 9.28
CA LEU A 8 4.72 -0.96 8.91
C LEU A 8 4.29 -2.31 9.49
N LEU A 9 5.16 -3.30 9.46
CA LEU A 9 4.85 -4.59 10.03
C LEU A 9 4.70 -4.51 11.55
N SER A 10 5.52 -3.69 12.19
CA SER A 10 5.40 -3.45 13.63
C SER A 10 4.07 -2.81 13.98
N LEU A 11 3.61 -1.88 13.14
CA LEU A 11 2.31 -1.24 13.35
C LEU A 11 1.17 -2.26 13.27
N VAL A 12 1.26 -3.18 12.32
CA VAL A 12 0.25 -4.24 12.20
C VAL A 12 0.18 -5.04 13.49
N ASP A 13 1.33 -5.46 14.01
CA ASP A 13 1.39 -6.24 15.24
C ASP A 13 0.83 -5.46 16.43
N ALA A 14 1.12 -4.18 16.50
CA ALA A 14 0.76 -3.36 17.66
C ALA A 14 -0.72 -3.00 17.67
N THR A 15 -1.32 -2.79 16.53
CA THR A 15 -2.67 -2.22 16.44
C THR A 15 -3.76 -3.26 16.27
N ARG A 16 -3.41 -4.49 15.88
CA ARG A 16 -4.39 -5.53 15.56
C ARG A 16 -5.39 -5.08 14.50
N ALA A 17 -4.94 -4.21 13.62
CA ALA A 17 -5.80 -3.70 12.55
C ALA A 17 -6.16 -4.81 11.58
N THR A 18 -7.30 -4.67 10.90
CA THR A 18 -7.69 -5.60 9.85
C THR A 18 -6.93 -5.34 8.55
N GLY A 19 -6.22 -4.22 8.50
CA GLY A 19 -5.44 -3.87 7.32
C GLY A 19 -4.64 -2.60 7.52
N ILE A 20 -3.89 -2.25 6.50
CA ILE A 20 -3.03 -1.08 6.49
C ILE A 20 -3.38 -0.22 5.29
N VAL A 21 -3.42 1.09 5.50
CA VAL A 21 -3.58 2.06 4.41
C VAL A 21 -2.26 2.82 4.27
N LEU A 22 -1.69 2.79 3.07
CA LEU A 22 -0.52 3.58 2.75
C LEU A 22 -0.96 4.79 1.95
N ASN A 23 -0.74 5.97 2.50
CA ASN A 23 -1.09 7.23 1.86
C ASN A 23 0.11 7.72 1.05
N PHE A 24 -0.08 7.86 -0.25
CA PHE A 24 0.97 8.26 -1.17
C PHE A 24 0.94 9.74 -1.50
N ASP A 25 0.20 10.52 -0.74
CA ASP A 25 0.17 11.97 -0.93
C ASP A 25 1.59 12.52 -0.77
N GLY A 26 2.04 13.30 -1.74
CA GLY A 26 3.39 13.83 -1.71
C GLY A 26 4.43 12.93 -2.37
N VAL A 27 4.08 11.70 -2.72
CA VAL A 27 5.01 10.80 -3.42
C VAL A 27 4.85 11.02 -4.92
N SER A 28 5.90 11.55 -5.56
CA SER A 28 5.86 11.84 -6.99
C SER A 28 6.75 10.93 -7.81
N PHE A 29 7.54 10.09 -7.17
CA PHE A 29 8.47 9.20 -7.85
C PHE A 29 8.54 7.86 -7.13
N PHE A 30 8.56 6.78 -7.90
CA PHE A 30 8.60 5.43 -7.33
C PHE A 30 9.61 4.60 -8.12
N SER A 31 10.70 4.21 -7.50
CA SER A 31 11.75 3.44 -8.15
C SER A 31 11.36 1.96 -8.26
N SER A 32 12.07 1.23 -9.14
CA SER A 32 11.86 -0.21 -9.26
C SER A 32 12.10 -0.93 -7.95
N ALA A 33 13.12 -0.49 -7.20
CA ALA A 33 13.40 -1.08 -5.90
C ALA A 33 12.26 -0.85 -4.92
N ALA A 34 11.67 0.34 -4.93
CA ALA A 34 10.54 0.64 -4.07
C ALA A 34 9.32 -0.20 -4.45
N ILE A 35 9.09 -0.39 -5.75
CA ILE A 35 7.99 -1.24 -6.24
C ILE A 35 8.17 -2.66 -5.73
N ASN A 36 9.37 -3.21 -5.83
CA ASN A 36 9.64 -4.57 -5.36
C ASN A 36 9.37 -4.71 -3.87
N LYS A 37 9.75 -3.71 -3.09
CA LYS A 37 9.50 -3.75 -1.65
C LYS A 37 8.01 -3.65 -1.34
N LEU A 38 7.28 -2.88 -2.11
CA LEU A 38 5.84 -2.78 -1.93
C LEU A 38 5.16 -4.10 -2.24
N ILE A 39 5.60 -4.80 -3.28
CA ILE A 39 5.06 -6.11 -3.62
C ILE A 39 5.31 -7.11 -2.49
N ARG A 40 6.50 -7.09 -1.91
CA ARG A 40 6.82 -7.94 -0.78
C ARG A 40 5.97 -7.62 0.43
N LEU A 41 5.75 -6.33 0.68
CA LEU A 41 4.91 -5.90 1.78
C LEU A 41 3.48 -6.40 1.61
N GLU A 42 2.94 -6.30 0.41
CA GLU A 42 1.62 -6.83 0.09
C GLU A 42 1.53 -8.32 0.42
N SER A 43 2.53 -9.08 -0.01
CA SER A 43 2.58 -10.50 0.22
C SER A 43 2.62 -10.83 1.72
N GLU A 44 3.43 -10.12 2.48
CA GLU A 44 3.54 -10.34 3.93
C GLU A 44 2.25 -9.98 4.65
N ILE A 45 1.61 -8.90 4.25
CA ILE A 45 0.35 -8.48 4.87
C ILE A 45 -0.73 -9.52 4.63
N LYS A 46 -0.80 -10.04 3.42
CA LYS A 46 -1.78 -11.09 3.09
C LYS A 46 -1.51 -12.37 3.86
N LYS A 47 -0.25 -12.72 4.05
CA LYS A 47 0.13 -13.89 4.82
C LYS A 47 -0.38 -13.83 6.25
N ASN A 48 -0.49 -12.64 6.79
CA ASN A 48 -0.98 -12.43 8.15
C ASN A 48 -2.49 -12.26 8.21
N GLY A 49 -3.18 -12.52 7.12
CA GLY A 49 -4.63 -12.40 7.09
C GLY A 49 -5.13 -10.97 7.05
N LEU A 50 -4.27 -10.04 6.67
CA LEU A 50 -4.60 -8.62 6.64
C LEU A 50 -4.72 -8.14 5.22
N GLN A 51 -5.19 -6.91 5.06
CA GLN A 51 -5.38 -6.29 3.75
C GLN A 51 -4.58 -5.01 3.65
N LEU A 52 -4.10 -4.73 2.44
CA LEU A 52 -3.37 -3.51 2.16
C LEU A 52 -4.19 -2.65 1.19
N ARG A 53 -4.30 -1.37 1.50
CA ARG A 53 -4.93 -0.40 0.61
C ARG A 53 -3.95 0.73 0.33
N LEU A 54 -3.95 1.22 -0.89
CA LEU A 54 -3.16 2.39 -1.26
C LEU A 54 -4.11 3.55 -1.50
N SER A 55 -3.71 4.75 -1.11
CA SER A 55 -4.56 5.92 -1.29
C SER A 55 -3.75 7.12 -1.74
N ASN A 56 -4.43 8.07 -2.34
CA ASN A 56 -3.87 9.39 -2.68
C ASN A 56 -2.69 9.28 -3.64
N LEU A 57 -2.74 8.33 -4.57
CA LEU A 57 -1.69 8.22 -5.58
C LEU A 57 -1.76 9.42 -6.52
N ARG A 58 -0.61 10.05 -6.74
CA ARG A 58 -0.52 11.13 -7.71
C ARG A 58 -0.67 10.56 -9.12
N PRO A 59 -1.11 11.38 -10.09
CA PRO A 59 -1.34 10.87 -11.44
C PRO A 59 -0.15 10.16 -12.05
N GLU A 60 1.06 10.68 -11.83
CA GLU A 60 2.27 10.07 -12.40
C GLU A 60 2.56 8.70 -11.78
N VAL A 61 2.27 8.52 -10.50
CA VAL A 61 2.44 7.23 -9.82
C VAL A 61 1.34 6.27 -10.25
N ARG A 62 0.13 6.76 -10.36
CA ARG A 62 -1.02 5.97 -10.82
C ARG A 62 -0.79 5.43 -12.23
N ASP A 63 -0.25 6.29 -13.12
CA ASP A 63 0.07 5.88 -14.47
C ASP A 63 1.12 4.77 -14.48
N LEU A 64 2.12 4.88 -13.62
CA LEU A 64 3.14 3.86 -13.50
C LEU A 64 2.54 2.52 -13.09
N PHE A 65 1.64 2.53 -12.14
CA PHE A 65 0.97 1.31 -11.68
C PHE A 65 0.11 0.70 -12.79
N SER A 66 -0.58 1.54 -13.54
CA SER A 66 -1.39 1.08 -14.66
C SER A 66 -0.52 0.48 -15.77
N TYR A 67 0.57 1.13 -16.07
CA TYR A 67 1.50 0.72 -17.12
C TYR A 67 2.11 -0.65 -16.83
N THR A 68 2.35 -0.95 -15.58
CA THR A 68 3.00 -2.18 -15.15
C THR A 68 2.02 -3.24 -14.66
N ASN A 69 0.73 -2.96 -14.78
CA ASN A 69 -0.35 -3.83 -14.27
C ASN A 69 -0.32 -4.04 -12.77
N LEU A 70 0.38 -3.18 -12.04
CA LEU A 70 0.39 -3.26 -10.57
C LEU A 70 -0.95 -2.86 -9.98
N ASP A 71 -1.75 -2.11 -10.73
CA ASP A 71 -3.08 -1.72 -10.27
C ASP A 71 -4.01 -2.93 -10.11
N SER A 72 -3.69 -4.05 -10.74
CA SER A 72 -4.47 -5.27 -10.53
C SER A 72 -4.01 -6.04 -9.29
N LEU A 73 -2.81 -5.76 -8.81
CA LEU A 73 -2.24 -6.42 -7.64
C LEU A 73 -2.65 -5.72 -6.34
N PHE A 74 -2.81 -4.41 -6.39
CA PHE A 74 -3.09 -3.60 -5.20
C PHE A 74 -4.50 -3.01 -5.26
N GLU A 75 -5.11 -2.87 -4.10
CA GLU A 75 -6.38 -2.16 -3.95
C GLU A 75 -6.07 -0.67 -3.76
N ILE A 76 -6.45 0.14 -4.74
CA ILE A 76 -6.15 1.57 -4.76
C ILE A 76 -7.45 2.35 -4.61
N ARG A 77 -7.44 3.34 -3.74
CA ARG A 77 -8.58 4.23 -3.52
C ARG A 77 -8.14 5.68 -3.72
N ASP A 78 -9.09 6.53 -4.00
CA ASP A 78 -8.79 7.93 -4.30
C ASP A 78 -8.24 8.68 -3.11
N ASN A 79 -8.74 8.39 -1.92
CA ASN A 79 -8.31 9.09 -0.71
C ASN A 79 -8.28 8.13 0.47
N GLN A 80 -7.70 8.60 1.57
CA GLN A 80 -7.51 7.78 2.75
C GLN A 80 -8.83 7.36 3.38
N PHE A 81 -9.82 8.21 3.36
CA PHE A 81 -11.13 7.90 3.92
C PHE A 81 -11.76 6.71 3.20
N ASP A 82 -11.75 6.73 1.86
CA ASP A 82 -12.29 5.63 1.06
C ASP A 82 -11.51 4.34 1.28
N ALA A 83 -10.18 4.46 1.43
CA ALA A 83 -9.34 3.30 1.68
C ALA A 83 -9.68 2.65 3.01
N ILE A 84 -9.86 3.44 4.04
CA ILE A 84 -10.21 2.94 5.37
C ILE A 84 -11.60 2.29 5.34
N GLU A 85 -12.55 2.92 4.69
CA GLU A 85 -13.90 2.36 4.57
C GLU A 85 -13.90 1.01 3.88
N SER A 86 -13.05 0.83 2.86
CA SER A 86 -12.99 -0.42 2.13
C SER A 86 -12.44 -1.57 2.99
N LEU A 87 -11.71 -1.25 4.05
CA LEU A 87 -11.21 -2.27 4.98
C LEU A 87 -12.30 -2.75 5.95
N GLU A 88 -13.26 -1.90 6.21
CA GLU A 88 -14.32 -2.21 7.19
C GLU A 88 -15.47 -2.97 6.56
N SER A 89 -15.54 -2.96 5.25
CA SER A 89 -16.59 -3.70 4.56
C SER A 89 -16.11 -5.10 4.16
#